data_36f6a1c0f2d94d7a60e82e56a651b6cb
#
_entry.id   36f6a1c0f2d94d7a60e82e56a651b6cb
#
_cell.length_a   1.000
_cell.length_b   1.000
_cell.length_c   1.000
_cell.angle_alpha   90.00
_cell.angle_beta   90.00
_cell.angle_gamma   90.00
#
_symmetry.space_group_name_H-M   'P 1'
#
loop_
_entity.id
_entity.type
_entity.pdbx_description
1 polymer ?
#
loop_
_entity_poly.entity_id
_entity_poly.type
_entity_poly.pdbx_seq_one_letter_code
_entity_poly.pdbx_strand_id
1 'polypeptide(L)'
;KGLSDEDKHDFSLTSIMKVYDFGRKDLIYESADKSIEIQRINLLKVKNKEAERLYTIISDYDYASRKMDKLNDYETFLNSQGDKIRDKFNLGGGTVLELNQFEQLVNGFILQRQSIARDLRDAKAQYNLYFSVPFRKNVFPAEAELAARAYNVAGNPFKSIEYNLEEKLLDLEIRKSRLQQAVTSSEMFPDLTLGLKLTKFDVLSTANDFEVRATATSKL
;
A
#
# COMPACT_ATOMS: atom_id res chain seq x y z
N LYS A 1 7.56 -76.04 -22.49
CA LYS A 1 7.09 -75.10 -21.46
C LYS A 1 7.54 -73.75 -21.94
N GLY A 2 6.59 -72.93 -22.44
CA GLY A 2 6.82 -71.57 -22.87
C GLY A 2 7.12 -70.71 -21.66
N LEU A 3 8.15 -69.88 -21.74
CA LEU A 3 8.44 -68.81 -20.82
C LEU A 3 7.28 -67.79 -20.92
N SER A 4 6.70 -67.46 -19.79
CA SER A 4 5.61 -66.51 -19.71
C SER A 4 6.10 -65.09 -20.14
N ASP A 5 5.27 -64.43 -20.90
CA ASP A 5 5.48 -63.13 -21.49
C ASP A 5 5.49 -62.00 -20.43
N GLU A 6 5.72 -62.33 -19.14
CA GLU A 6 5.42 -61.44 -18.00
C GLU A 6 6.56 -60.50 -17.56
N ASP A 7 7.76 -60.57 -18.18
CA ASP A 7 8.90 -59.76 -17.70
C ASP A 7 9.52 -58.84 -18.75
N LYS A 8 8.72 -58.35 -19.71
CA LYS A 8 9.19 -57.34 -20.67
C LYS A 8 9.03 -55.94 -20.07
N HIS A 9 10.12 -55.30 -19.79
CA HIS A 9 10.13 -53.90 -19.30
C HIS A 9 10.46 -52.95 -20.44
N ASP A 10 9.45 -52.21 -20.90
CA ASP A 10 9.60 -51.16 -21.94
C ASP A 10 9.93 -49.82 -21.30
N PHE A 11 10.95 -49.14 -21.79
CA PHE A 11 11.27 -47.79 -21.40
C PHE A 11 10.89 -46.84 -22.53
N SER A 12 10.13 -45.78 -22.23
CA SER A 12 9.83 -44.73 -23.21
C SER A 12 10.15 -43.34 -22.66
N LEU A 13 10.89 -42.55 -23.43
CA LEU A 13 11.15 -41.15 -23.18
C LEU A 13 10.41 -40.32 -24.22
N THR A 14 9.51 -39.50 -23.78
CA THR A 14 8.73 -38.59 -24.67
C THR A 14 9.09 -37.17 -24.36
N SER A 15 9.50 -36.41 -25.39
CA SER A 15 9.72 -34.95 -25.33
C SER A 15 8.76 -34.27 -26.28
N ILE A 16 7.95 -33.34 -25.79
CA ILE A 16 7.01 -32.56 -26.60
C ILE A 16 7.42 -31.12 -26.52
N MET A 17 7.67 -30.50 -27.65
CA MET A 17 8.03 -29.09 -27.75
C MET A 17 6.98 -28.34 -28.62
N LYS A 18 6.47 -27.25 -28.10
CA LYS A 18 5.61 -26.35 -28.87
C LYS A 18 6.52 -25.53 -29.80
N VAL A 19 6.34 -25.68 -31.10
CA VAL A 19 7.19 -25.02 -32.13
C VAL A 19 6.63 -23.68 -32.51
N TYR A 20 5.30 -23.54 -32.58
CA TYR A 20 4.63 -22.32 -32.97
C TYR A 20 3.28 -22.18 -32.30
N ASP A 21 3.02 -20.99 -31.73
CA ASP A 21 1.82 -20.68 -30.95
C ASP A 21 1.12 -19.39 -31.41
N PHE A 22 1.39 -18.94 -32.65
CA PHE A 22 0.81 -17.74 -33.22
C PHE A 22 1.00 -16.47 -32.38
N GLY A 23 2.15 -16.36 -31.69
CA GLY A 23 2.50 -15.19 -30.86
C GLY A 23 1.78 -15.15 -29.50
N ARG A 24 1.05 -16.21 -29.12
CA ARG A 24 0.32 -16.26 -27.82
C ARG A 24 1.25 -16.05 -26.64
N LYS A 25 2.44 -16.64 -26.67
CA LYS A 25 3.44 -16.53 -25.61
C LYS A 25 3.89 -15.08 -25.41
N ASP A 26 4.10 -14.34 -26.49
CA ASP A 26 4.52 -12.94 -26.45
C ASP A 26 3.40 -12.06 -25.86
N LEU A 27 2.14 -12.29 -26.26
CA LEU A 27 0.98 -11.59 -25.70
C LEU A 27 0.82 -11.87 -24.20
N ILE A 28 1.06 -13.10 -23.75
CA ILE A 28 1.02 -13.46 -22.32
C ILE A 28 2.12 -12.73 -21.54
N TYR A 29 3.35 -12.69 -22.08
CA TYR A 29 4.45 -11.96 -21.45
C TYR A 29 4.16 -10.46 -21.37
N GLU A 30 3.68 -9.85 -22.46
CA GLU A 30 3.31 -8.44 -22.47
C GLU A 30 2.19 -8.14 -21.44
N SER A 31 1.19 -9.01 -21.34
CA SER A 31 0.12 -8.91 -20.33
C SER A 31 0.68 -9.03 -18.90
N ALA A 32 1.67 -9.90 -18.68
CA ALA A 32 2.34 -10.04 -17.40
C ALA A 32 3.15 -8.78 -17.04
N ASP A 33 3.85 -8.19 -18.02
CA ASP A 33 4.57 -6.93 -17.82
C ASP A 33 3.62 -5.77 -17.45
N LYS A 34 2.46 -5.66 -18.09
CA LYS A 34 1.44 -4.69 -17.69
C LYS A 34 0.92 -4.95 -16.29
N SER A 35 0.81 -6.20 -15.88
CA SER A 35 0.44 -6.55 -14.49
C SER A 35 1.50 -6.08 -13.49
N ILE A 36 2.79 -6.19 -13.81
CA ILE A 36 3.88 -5.67 -12.98
C ILE A 36 3.82 -4.15 -12.86
N GLU A 37 3.56 -3.44 -13.97
CA GLU A 37 3.41 -1.97 -13.97
C GLU A 37 2.22 -1.54 -13.08
N ILE A 38 1.08 -2.23 -13.18
CA ILE A 38 -0.09 -2.01 -12.33
C ILE A 38 0.27 -2.17 -10.85
N GLN A 39 0.99 -3.24 -10.49
CA GLN A 39 1.41 -3.46 -9.10
C GLN A 39 2.38 -2.38 -8.59
N ARG A 40 3.27 -1.88 -9.46
CA ARG A 40 4.15 -0.75 -9.11
C ARG A 40 3.35 0.53 -8.80
N ILE A 41 2.32 0.83 -9.60
CA ILE A 41 1.44 1.99 -9.33
C ILE A 41 0.66 1.79 -8.03
N ASN A 42 0.12 0.59 -7.79
CA ASN A 42 -0.57 0.27 -6.54
C ASN A 42 0.37 0.45 -5.32
N LEU A 43 1.62 0.02 -5.42
CA LEU A 43 2.63 0.27 -4.38
C LEU A 43 2.86 1.77 -4.13
N LEU A 44 2.91 2.58 -5.20
CA LEU A 44 3.03 4.04 -5.05
C LEU A 44 1.79 4.65 -4.39
N LYS A 45 0.58 4.19 -4.74
CA LYS A 45 -0.68 4.63 -4.07
C LYS A 45 -0.64 4.31 -2.58
N VAL A 46 -0.22 3.10 -2.21
CA VAL A 46 -0.07 2.70 -0.80
C VAL A 46 0.95 3.57 -0.09
N LYS A 47 2.13 3.80 -0.69
CA LYS A 47 3.16 4.68 -0.10
C LYS A 47 2.67 6.10 0.10
N ASN A 48 1.93 6.67 -0.86
CA ASN A 48 1.37 8.01 -0.74
C ASN A 48 0.33 8.08 0.38
N LYS A 49 -0.56 7.08 0.47
CA LYS A 49 -1.56 7.00 1.53
C LYS A 49 -0.92 6.87 2.92
N GLU A 50 0.14 6.09 3.05
CA GLU A 50 0.86 5.96 4.31
C GLU A 50 1.62 7.25 4.67
N ALA A 51 2.18 7.96 3.67
CA ALA A 51 2.79 9.26 3.88
C ALA A 51 1.76 10.32 4.33
N GLU A 52 0.57 10.34 3.72
CA GLU A 52 -0.54 11.20 4.12
C GLU A 52 -0.99 10.92 5.56
N ARG A 53 -1.15 9.63 5.90
CA ARG A 53 -1.48 9.21 7.27
C ARG A 53 -0.43 9.66 8.28
N LEU A 54 0.84 9.49 7.94
CA LEU A 54 1.94 9.95 8.78
C LEU A 54 1.90 11.47 8.98
N TYR A 55 1.68 12.22 7.89
CA TYR A 55 1.56 13.66 7.94
C TYR A 55 0.41 14.10 8.87
N THR A 56 -0.74 13.43 8.79
CA THR A 56 -1.89 13.70 9.66
C THR A 56 -1.53 13.48 11.13
N ILE A 57 -0.90 12.35 11.49
CA ILE A 57 -0.48 12.05 12.86
C ILE A 57 0.48 13.14 13.40
N ILE A 58 1.42 13.59 12.58
CA ILE A 58 2.39 14.62 12.95
C ILE A 58 1.69 15.97 13.12
N SER A 59 0.82 16.33 12.20
CA SER A 59 0.06 17.59 12.23
C SER A 59 -0.86 17.68 13.44
N ASP A 60 -1.57 16.61 13.75
CA ASP A 60 -2.46 16.53 14.93
C ASP A 60 -1.67 16.68 16.22
N TYR A 61 -0.49 16.04 16.31
CA TYR A 61 0.38 16.21 17.46
C TYR A 61 0.87 17.65 17.61
N ASP A 62 1.37 18.26 16.53
CA ASP A 62 1.90 19.63 16.54
C ASP A 62 0.80 20.64 16.93
N TYR A 63 -0.39 20.48 16.33
CA TYR A 63 -1.56 21.29 16.68
C TYR A 63 -1.92 21.16 18.16
N ALA A 64 -2.05 19.92 18.67
CA ALA A 64 -2.40 19.69 20.07
C ALA A 64 -1.31 20.21 21.01
N SER A 65 -0.03 20.07 20.67
CA SER A 65 1.10 20.58 21.45
C SER A 65 1.07 22.10 21.55
N ARG A 66 0.94 22.80 20.42
CA ARG A 66 0.87 24.27 20.41
C ARG A 66 -0.35 24.81 21.15
N LYS A 67 -1.48 24.11 21.03
CA LYS A 67 -2.69 24.47 21.76
C LYS A 67 -2.52 24.28 23.26
N MET A 68 -1.83 23.21 23.68
CA MET A 68 -1.50 23.00 25.08
C MET A 68 -0.58 24.12 25.63
N ASP A 69 0.45 24.52 24.87
CA ASP A 69 1.35 25.60 25.27
C ASP A 69 0.56 26.91 25.49
N LYS A 70 -0.34 27.26 24.56
CA LYS A 70 -1.21 28.44 24.71
C LYS A 70 -2.18 28.34 25.89
N LEU A 71 -2.67 27.13 26.21
CA LEU A 71 -3.52 26.91 27.37
C LEU A 71 -2.74 27.09 28.67
N ASN A 72 -1.47 26.70 28.72
CA ASN A 72 -0.61 26.94 29.88
C ASN A 72 -0.40 28.46 30.13
N ASP A 73 -0.18 29.24 29.07
CA ASP A 73 -0.08 30.70 29.17
C ASP A 73 -1.40 31.30 29.67
N TYR A 74 -2.52 30.82 29.13
CA TYR A 74 -3.85 31.27 29.54
C TYR A 74 -4.21 30.87 30.98
N GLU A 75 -3.75 29.72 31.45
CA GLU A 75 -3.90 29.30 32.86
C GLU A 75 -3.26 30.32 33.82
N THR A 76 -2.06 30.79 33.50
CA THR A 76 -1.34 31.82 34.28
C THR A 76 -2.16 33.09 34.35
N PHE A 77 -2.72 33.51 33.20
CA PHE A 77 -3.62 34.68 33.15
C PHE A 77 -4.88 34.47 33.99
N LEU A 78 -5.56 33.31 33.87
CA LEU A 78 -6.77 33.02 34.63
C LEU A 78 -6.52 33.02 36.14
N ASN A 79 -5.41 32.47 36.59
CA ASN A 79 -5.04 32.48 38.02
C ASN A 79 -4.89 33.92 38.53
N SER A 80 -4.16 34.76 37.77
CA SER A 80 -4.03 36.20 38.15
C SER A 80 -5.35 36.97 38.18
N GLN A 81 -6.26 36.65 37.25
CA GLN A 81 -7.61 37.29 37.25
C GLN A 81 -8.48 36.74 38.40
N GLY A 82 -8.35 35.45 38.68
CA GLY A 82 -9.07 34.81 39.79
C GLY A 82 -8.73 35.43 41.14
N ASP A 83 -7.45 35.69 41.38
CA ASP A 83 -7.00 36.34 42.62
C ASP A 83 -7.59 37.73 42.72
N LYS A 84 -7.56 38.55 41.67
CA LYS A 84 -8.16 39.89 41.64
C LYS A 84 -9.67 39.86 41.91
N ILE A 85 -10.40 38.94 41.33
CA ILE A 85 -11.87 38.80 41.54
C ILE A 85 -12.19 38.41 42.98
N ARG A 86 -11.43 37.44 43.53
CA ARG A 86 -11.60 37.03 44.95
C ARG A 86 -11.27 38.16 45.92
N ASP A 87 -10.19 38.88 45.69
CA ASP A 87 -9.82 40.04 46.50
C ASP A 87 -10.88 41.14 46.45
N LYS A 88 -11.38 41.47 45.28
CA LYS A 88 -12.49 42.44 45.09
C LYS A 88 -13.75 41.98 45.83
N PHE A 89 -14.09 40.70 45.77
CA PHE A 89 -15.24 40.11 46.48
C PHE A 89 -15.05 40.19 47.97
N ASN A 90 -13.88 39.82 48.50
CA ASN A 90 -13.56 39.84 49.93
C ASN A 90 -13.57 41.26 50.53
N LEU A 91 -13.23 42.28 49.73
CA LEU A 91 -13.28 43.69 50.08
C LEU A 91 -14.69 44.29 49.96
N GLY A 92 -15.70 43.51 49.61
CA GLY A 92 -17.09 43.92 49.47
C GLY A 92 -17.39 44.70 48.17
N GLY A 93 -16.45 44.80 47.23
CA GLY A 93 -16.62 45.49 45.93
C GLY A 93 -17.02 44.60 44.78
N GLY A 94 -17.08 43.26 45.00
CA GLY A 94 -17.45 42.27 44.00
C GLY A 94 -18.86 41.69 44.21
N THR A 95 -19.42 41.11 43.14
CA THR A 95 -20.73 40.44 43.20
C THR A 95 -20.56 38.91 43.14
N VAL A 96 -21.49 38.18 43.75
CA VAL A 96 -21.57 36.71 43.66
C VAL A 96 -21.70 36.28 42.17
N LEU A 97 -22.38 37.11 41.39
CA LEU A 97 -22.54 36.81 39.95
C LEU A 97 -21.18 36.82 39.20
N GLU A 98 -20.32 37.82 39.46
CA GLU A 98 -18.97 37.88 38.88
C GLU A 98 -18.13 36.68 39.28
N LEU A 99 -18.20 36.23 40.52
CA LEU A 99 -17.50 35.07 41.01
C LEU A 99 -17.99 33.78 40.31
N ASN A 100 -19.31 33.59 40.25
CA ASN A 100 -19.88 32.41 39.57
C ASN A 100 -19.56 32.35 38.08
N GLN A 101 -19.59 33.50 37.38
CA GLN A 101 -19.19 33.59 35.96
C GLN A 101 -17.72 33.21 35.76
N PHE A 102 -16.86 33.68 36.66
CA PHE A 102 -15.45 33.31 36.61
C PHE A 102 -15.24 31.81 36.86
N GLU A 103 -15.93 31.22 37.83
CA GLU A 103 -15.87 29.78 38.12
C GLU A 103 -16.34 28.93 36.90
N GLN A 104 -17.40 29.34 36.22
CA GLN A 104 -17.86 28.70 35.00
C GLN A 104 -16.80 28.77 33.89
N LEU A 105 -16.10 29.92 33.72
CA LEU A 105 -15.02 30.09 32.77
C LEU A 105 -13.83 29.15 33.10
N VAL A 106 -13.45 29.05 34.38
CA VAL A 106 -12.39 28.14 34.82
C VAL A 106 -12.77 26.68 34.59
N ASN A 107 -14.02 26.29 34.87
CA ASN A 107 -14.50 24.95 34.59
C ASN A 107 -14.46 24.61 33.08
N GLY A 108 -14.88 25.55 32.24
CA GLY A 108 -14.77 25.41 30.77
C GLY A 108 -13.32 25.25 30.31
N PHE A 109 -12.39 26.03 30.88
CA PHE A 109 -10.96 25.91 30.64
C PHE A 109 -10.41 24.53 31.04
N ILE A 110 -10.77 24.01 32.22
CA ILE A 110 -10.33 22.69 32.68
C ILE A 110 -10.78 21.59 31.71
N LEU A 111 -12.05 21.63 31.28
CA LEU A 111 -12.57 20.67 30.31
C LEU A 111 -11.84 20.74 28.97
N GLN A 112 -11.57 21.95 28.48
CA GLN A 112 -10.80 22.15 27.23
C GLN A 112 -9.37 21.61 27.35
N ARG A 113 -8.69 21.90 28.46
CA ARG A 113 -7.33 21.37 28.74
C ARG A 113 -7.30 19.85 28.78
N GLN A 114 -8.29 19.24 29.42
CA GLN A 114 -8.42 17.78 29.47
C GLN A 114 -8.64 17.16 28.07
N SER A 115 -9.44 17.83 27.21
CA SER A 115 -9.65 17.40 25.85
C SER A 115 -8.32 17.41 25.05
N ILE A 116 -7.59 18.54 25.10
CA ILE A 116 -6.32 18.66 24.38
C ILE A 116 -5.24 17.70 24.93
N ALA A 117 -5.21 17.46 26.24
CA ALA A 117 -4.32 16.47 26.85
C ALA A 117 -4.62 15.05 26.36
N ARG A 118 -5.89 14.77 26.06
CA ARG A 118 -6.33 13.50 25.45
C ARG A 118 -5.86 13.41 24.01
N ASP A 119 -6.14 14.44 23.20
CA ASP A 119 -5.73 14.50 21.79
C ASP A 119 -4.21 14.32 21.64
N LEU A 120 -3.43 14.93 22.52
CA LEU A 120 -1.96 14.79 22.55
C LEU A 120 -1.50 13.36 22.88
N ARG A 121 -2.19 12.70 23.82
CA ARG A 121 -1.90 11.29 24.16
C ARG A 121 -2.26 10.36 23.02
N ASP A 122 -3.39 10.59 22.38
CA ASP A 122 -3.88 9.80 21.27
C ASP A 122 -2.96 9.93 20.05
N ALA A 123 -2.50 11.14 19.72
CA ALA A 123 -1.52 11.37 18.66
C ALA A 123 -0.19 10.65 18.94
N LYS A 124 0.30 10.71 20.20
CA LYS A 124 1.51 9.96 20.60
C LYS A 124 1.32 8.44 20.52
N ALA A 125 0.15 7.95 20.93
CA ALA A 125 -0.16 6.53 20.87
C ALA A 125 -0.22 6.03 19.42
N GLN A 126 -0.86 6.79 18.53
CA GLN A 126 -0.90 6.49 17.09
C GLN A 126 0.50 6.47 16.48
N TYR A 127 1.35 7.44 16.81
CA TYR A 127 2.74 7.45 16.36
C TYR A 127 3.50 6.20 16.82
N ASN A 128 3.43 5.86 18.11
CA ASN A 128 4.10 4.69 18.67
C ASN A 128 3.62 3.39 18.02
N LEU A 129 2.31 3.28 17.76
CA LEU A 129 1.71 2.13 17.09
C LEU A 129 2.22 2.00 15.65
N TYR A 130 2.31 3.12 14.94
CA TYR A 130 2.72 3.15 13.53
C TYR A 130 4.21 2.80 13.36
N PHE A 131 5.08 3.36 14.20
CA PHE A 131 6.52 3.19 14.08
C PHE A 131 7.11 2.08 14.95
N SER A 132 6.34 1.52 15.89
CA SER A 132 6.84 0.58 16.92
C SER A 132 8.03 1.12 17.71
N VAL A 133 8.18 2.45 17.76
CA VAL A 133 9.24 3.16 18.49
C VAL A 133 8.63 4.27 19.34
N PRO A 134 9.24 4.59 20.50
CA PRO A 134 8.73 5.65 21.34
C PRO A 134 8.81 7.02 20.62
N PHE A 135 7.75 7.79 20.79
CA PHE A 135 7.63 9.13 20.27
C PHE A 135 8.79 10.04 20.73
N ARG A 136 9.43 10.72 19.78
CA ARG A 136 10.46 11.73 20.04
C ARG A 136 10.10 13.06 19.39
N LYS A 137 9.95 14.11 20.18
CA LYS A 137 9.54 15.45 19.70
C LYS A 137 10.48 16.03 18.62
N ASN A 138 11.77 15.66 18.62
CA ASN A 138 12.78 16.25 17.75
C ASN A 138 12.88 15.60 16.35
N VAL A 139 12.00 14.64 16.02
CA VAL A 139 12.01 13.96 14.72
C VAL A 139 11.19 14.72 13.66
N PHE A 140 10.42 15.72 14.08
CA PHE A 140 9.55 16.44 13.16
C PHE A 140 10.27 17.58 12.47
N PRO A 141 10.24 17.64 11.13
CA PRO A 141 10.74 18.80 10.41
C PRO A 141 9.96 20.06 10.82
N ALA A 142 10.65 21.18 10.85
CA ALA A 142 10.01 22.47 11.13
C ALA A 142 8.89 22.73 10.10
N GLU A 143 7.81 23.39 10.51
CA GLU A 143 6.65 23.72 9.64
C GLU A 143 7.08 24.33 8.30
N ALA A 144 8.09 25.21 8.33
CA ALA A 144 8.62 25.85 7.13
C ALA A 144 9.18 24.81 6.12
N GLU A 145 9.80 23.74 6.61
CA GLU A 145 10.36 22.68 5.76
C GLU A 145 9.26 21.78 5.18
N LEU A 146 8.22 21.47 5.97
CA LEU A 146 7.03 20.76 5.50
C LEU A 146 6.24 21.59 4.49
N ALA A 147 6.04 22.89 4.76
CA ALA A 147 5.38 23.80 3.85
C ALA A 147 6.18 23.98 2.55
N ALA A 148 7.51 24.10 2.61
CA ALA A 148 8.37 24.19 1.43
C ALA A 148 8.34 22.90 0.60
N ARG A 149 8.32 21.72 1.22
CA ARG A 149 8.16 20.45 0.53
C ARG A 149 6.78 20.31 -0.11
N ALA A 150 5.71 20.69 0.60
CA ALA A 150 4.34 20.70 0.08
C ALA A 150 4.21 21.69 -1.10
N TYR A 151 4.81 22.88 -1.01
CA TYR A 151 4.82 23.89 -2.07
C TYR A 151 5.58 23.40 -3.31
N ASN A 152 6.74 22.76 -3.13
CA ASN A 152 7.51 22.18 -4.24
C ASN A 152 6.79 21.00 -4.93
N VAL A 153 5.97 20.26 -4.20
CA VAL A 153 5.11 19.20 -4.77
C VAL A 153 3.88 19.81 -5.45
N ALA A 154 3.29 20.87 -4.88
CA ALA A 154 2.11 21.55 -5.43
C ALA A 154 2.44 22.61 -6.51
N GLY A 155 3.71 22.96 -6.69
CA GLY A 155 4.16 24.13 -7.47
C GLY A 155 3.96 24.08 -8.98
N ASN A 156 3.34 23.02 -9.52
CA ASN A 156 2.88 23.00 -10.90
C ASN A 156 1.57 22.21 -11.02
N PRO A 157 0.40 22.91 -11.01
CA PRO A 157 -0.90 22.24 -11.13
C PRO A 157 -1.06 21.45 -12.44
N PHE A 158 -0.31 21.78 -13.50
CA PHE A 158 -0.31 21.00 -14.74
C PHE A 158 0.53 19.73 -14.66
N LYS A 159 1.57 19.68 -13.81
CA LYS A 159 2.27 18.43 -13.50
C LYS A 159 1.46 17.48 -12.63
N SER A 160 0.52 17.98 -11.84
CA SER A 160 -0.38 17.12 -11.06
C SER A 160 -1.32 16.28 -11.91
N ILE A 161 -1.67 16.76 -13.11
CA ILE A 161 -2.49 16.02 -14.09
C ILE A 161 -1.66 14.88 -14.73
N GLU A 162 -0.39 15.11 -15.04
CA GLU A 162 0.54 14.05 -15.53
C GLU A 162 0.78 12.95 -14.47
N TYR A 163 0.63 13.26 -13.19
CA TYR A 163 0.83 12.32 -12.06
C TYR A 163 -0.47 11.75 -11.50
N ASN A 164 -1.58 11.81 -12.24
CA ASN A 164 -2.78 11.11 -11.78
C ASN A 164 -2.57 9.60 -11.86
N LEU A 165 -2.16 9.02 -10.72
CA LEU A 165 -1.89 7.58 -10.60
C LEU A 165 -3.12 6.73 -10.92
N GLU A 166 -4.33 7.27 -10.76
CA GLU A 166 -5.57 6.57 -11.07
C GLU A 166 -5.81 6.49 -12.57
N GLU A 167 -5.62 7.60 -13.29
CA GLU A 167 -5.74 7.63 -14.74
C GLU A 167 -4.73 6.68 -15.39
N LYS A 168 -3.47 6.71 -14.94
CA LYS A 168 -2.44 5.81 -15.41
C LYS A 168 -2.76 4.33 -15.10
N LEU A 169 -3.33 4.06 -13.93
CA LEU A 169 -3.76 2.72 -13.56
C LEU A 169 -4.85 2.21 -14.51
N LEU A 170 -5.88 3.03 -14.77
CA LEU A 170 -6.97 2.68 -15.67
C LEU A 170 -6.48 2.46 -17.12
N ASP A 171 -5.57 3.29 -17.62
CA ASP A 171 -4.98 3.09 -18.96
C ASP A 171 -4.24 1.75 -19.04
N LEU A 172 -3.46 1.39 -18.02
CA LEU A 172 -2.78 0.09 -17.96
C LEU A 172 -3.76 -1.09 -17.86
N GLU A 173 -4.83 -0.94 -17.12
CA GLU A 173 -5.89 -1.98 -17.02
C GLU A 173 -6.60 -2.17 -18.36
N ILE A 174 -6.89 -1.09 -19.09
CA ILE A 174 -7.46 -1.16 -20.43
C ILE A 174 -6.50 -1.87 -21.40
N ARG A 175 -5.21 -1.51 -21.38
CA ARG A 175 -4.19 -2.17 -22.22
C ARG A 175 -4.06 -3.65 -21.89
N LYS A 176 -4.00 -4.00 -20.61
CA LYS A 176 -3.98 -5.39 -20.15
C LYS A 176 -5.20 -6.16 -20.63
N SER A 177 -6.39 -5.58 -20.52
CA SER A 177 -7.65 -6.21 -20.98
C SER A 177 -7.64 -6.46 -22.49
N ARG A 178 -7.10 -5.52 -23.28
CA ARG A 178 -6.92 -5.71 -24.73
C ARG A 178 -5.95 -6.84 -25.06
N LEU A 179 -4.85 -6.95 -24.32
CA LEU A 179 -3.89 -8.05 -24.48
C LEU A 179 -4.54 -9.39 -24.12
N GLN A 180 -5.33 -9.46 -23.03
CA GLN A 180 -6.06 -10.66 -22.67
C GLN A 180 -7.09 -11.08 -23.76
N GLN A 181 -7.78 -10.10 -24.35
CA GLN A 181 -8.66 -10.35 -25.49
C GLN A 181 -7.88 -10.91 -26.69
N ALA A 182 -6.70 -10.38 -26.99
CA ALA A 182 -5.83 -10.88 -28.04
C ALA A 182 -5.33 -12.30 -27.76
N VAL A 183 -5.00 -12.62 -26.50
CA VAL A 183 -4.65 -13.98 -26.07
C VAL A 183 -5.81 -14.93 -26.32
N THR A 184 -7.02 -14.60 -25.88
CA THR A 184 -8.23 -15.43 -26.10
C THR A 184 -8.51 -15.61 -27.59
N SER A 185 -8.34 -14.55 -28.40
CA SER A 185 -8.50 -14.67 -29.85
C SER A 185 -7.42 -15.58 -30.47
N SER A 186 -6.22 -15.58 -29.93
CA SER A 186 -5.13 -16.46 -30.41
C SER A 186 -5.36 -17.94 -30.04
N GLU A 187 -6.23 -18.24 -29.09
CA GLU A 187 -6.64 -19.61 -28.74
C GLU A 187 -7.50 -20.29 -29.80
N MET A 188 -8.07 -19.49 -30.72
CA MET A 188 -8.80 -20.02 -31.87
C MET A 188 -7.85 -20.63 -32.92
N PHE A 189 -6.54 -20.35 -32.85
CA PHE A 189 -5.57 -20.91 -33.78
C PHE A 189 -4.94 -22.20 -33.23
N PRO A 190 -4.66 -23.20 -34.10
CA PRO A 190 -4.08 -24.46 -33.67
C PRO A 190 -2.62 -24.28 -33.21
N ASP A 191 -2.25 -24.94 -32.12
CA ASP A 191 -0.85 -25.04 -31.68
C ASP A 191 -0.10 -26.06 -32.53
N LEU A 192 1.10 -25.70 -33.03
CA LEU A 192 1.99 -26.64 -33.70
C LEU A 192 2.97 -27.20 -32.66
N THR A 193 2.90 -28.52 -32.45
CA THR A 193 3.79 -29.24 -31.52
C THR A 193 4.61 -30.27 -32.26
N LEU A 194 5.89 -30.39 -31.89
CA LEU A 194 6.79 -31.48 -32.33
C LEU A 194 7.02 -32.39 -31.14
N GLY A 195 6.67 -33.66 -31.33
CA GLY A 195 6.92 -34.73 -30.35
C GLY A 195 8.04 -35.67 -30.81
N LEU A 196 8.99 -35.92 -29.92
CA LEU A 196 9.98 -36.96 -30.09
C LEU A 196 9.70 -38.03 -29.02
N LYS A 197 9.50 -39.28 -29.49
CA LYS A 197 9.35 -40.45 -28.62
C LYS A 197 10.45 -41.46 -28.91
N LEU A 198 11.23 -41.76 -27.90
CA LEU A 198 12.21 -42.84 -27.89
C LEU A 198 11.61 -43.98 -27.09
N THR A 199 11.49 -45.15 -27.69
CA THR A 199 11.03 -46.35 -26.99
C THR A 199 12.09 -47.44 -27.12
N LYS A 200 12.51 -47.98 -26.01
CA LYS A 200 13.33 -49.21 -25.98
C LYS A 200 12.44 -50.34 -25.49
N PHE A 201 12.25 -51.32 -26.33
CA PHE A 201 11.52 -52.51 -26.01
C PHE A 201 12.48 -53.49 -25.32
N ASP A 202 12.06 -54.05 -24.22
CA ASP A 202 12.81 -54.99 -23.41
C ASP A 202 14.19 -54.49 -22.94
N VAL A 203 14.17 -53.66 -21.88
CA VAL A 203 15.38 -53.04 -21.30
C VAL A 203 16.44 -54.05 -20.87
N LEU A 204 16.06 -55.30 -20.61
CA LEU A 204 16.95 -56.36 -20.18
C LEU A 204 17.54 -57.17 -21.37
N SER A 205 17.03 -56.93 -22.59
CA SER A 205 17.56 -57.56 -23.79
C SER A 205 18.86 -56.88 -24.26
N THR A 206 19.83 -57.65 -24.68
CA THR A 206 21.06 -57.13 -25.31
C THR A 206 20.86 -56.71 -26.76
N ALA A 207 19.67 -56.91 -27.33
CA ALA A 207 19.30 -56.47 -28.65
C ALA A 207 19.04 -54.93 -28.64
N ASN A 208 19.59 -54.21 -29.62
CA ASN A 208 19.43 -52.76 -29.75
C ASN A 208 18.10 -52.41 -30.45
N ASP A 209 16.96 -52.78 -29.89
CA ASP A 209 15.65 -52.46 -30.45
C ASP A 209 15.20 -51.11 -29.93
N PHE A 210 15.61 -50.05 -30.63
CA PHE A 210 15.16 -48.69 -30.40
C PHE A 210 14.20 -48.24 -31.51
N GLU A 211 13.03 -47.77 -31.13
CA GLU A 211 12.14 -47.04 -32.06
C GLU A 211 12.23 -45.52 -31.77
N VAL A 212 12.55 -44.73 -32.81
CA VAL A 212 12.50 -43.26 -32.75
C VAL A 212 11.30 -42.81 -33.58
N ARG A 213 10.29 -42.25 -32.93
CA ARG A 213 9.12 -41.74 -33.63
C ARG A 213 9.06 -40.21 -33.47
N ALA A 214 9.11 -39.48 -34.58
CA ALA A 214 8.82 -38.03 -34.62
C ALA A 214 7.35 -37.86 -35.04
N THR A 215 6.59 -37.08 -34.26
CA THR A 215 5.20 -36.76 -34.59
C THR A 215 5.02 -35.26 -34.59
N ALA A 216 4.45 -34.72 -35.67
CA ALA A 216 3.97 -33.32 -35.70
C ALA A 216 2.45 -33.34 -35.57
N THR A 217 1.92 -32.67 -34.58
CA THR A 217 0.47 -32.58 -34.36
C THR A 217 0.03 -31.11 -34.33
N SER A 218 -1.06 -30.80 -35.05
CA SER A 218 -1.80 -29.58 -34.84
C SER A 218 -3.05 -29.92 -34.03
N LYS A 219 -3.29 -29.20 -32.95
CA LYS A 219 -4.54 -29.29 -32.22
C LYS A 219 -5.43 -28.12 -32.69
N LEU A 220 -6.53 -28.43 -33.31
CA LEU A 220 -7.66 -27.52 -33.55
C LEU A 220 -8.41 -27.26 -32.26
#